data_88eecd9c30fb0d345e4b2f1114a4f11b
#
_entry.id   88eecd9c30fb0d345e4b2f1114a4f11b
#
_cell.length_a   1.000
_cell.length_b   1.000
_cell.length_c   1.000
_cell.angle_alpha   90.00
_cell.angle_beta   90.00
_cell.angle_gamma   90.00
#
_symmetry.space_group_name_H-M   'P 1'
#
loop_
_entity.id
_entity.type
_entity.pdbx_description
1 polymer ?
#
loop_
_entity_poly.entity_id
_entity_poly.type
_entity_poly.pdbx_seq_one_letter_code
_entity_poly.pdbx_strand_id
1 'polypeptide(L)'
;MESELCEQCSRPELSCTCYNSSEQPSVGMKFDNGKLLYSLIPPETLKALAEVLTYGAQKYAPNNWVKVENGDIRYMDALFRHLEAFRSGETHDQESGMHHLAHVLTNVAFLHYIHTKA
;
A
#
# COMPACT_ATOMS: atom_id res chain seq x y z
N MET A 1 -26.70 3.58 -15.56
CA MET A 1 -26.46 5.01 -15.58
C MET A 1 -25.03 5.30 -15.15
N GLU A 2 -24.31 6.02 -15.97
CA GLU A 2 -22.95 6.35 -15.64
C GLU A 2 -22.91 7.37 -14.51
N SER A 3 -22.07 7.14 -13.53
CA SER A 3 -21.82 8.14 -12.52
C SER A 3 -20.76 9.09 -13.05
N GLU A 4 -21.03 10.37 -12.93
CA GLU A 4 -20.08 11.37 -13.32
C GLU A 4 -19.03 11.53 -12.23
N LEU A 5 -17.83 11.90 -12.64
CA LEU A 5 -16.78 12.18 -11.68
C LEU A 5 -16.92 13.60 -11.16
N CYS A 6 -16.65 13.77 -9.89
CA CYS A 6 -16.61 15.09 -9.28
C CYS A 6 -15.45 15.88 -9.86
N GLU A 7 -15.69 17.09 -10.27
CA GLU A 7 -14.66 17.96 -10.84
C GLU A 7 -13.56 18.30 -9.85
N GLN A 8 -13.89 18.31 -8.56
CA GLN A 8 -12.94 18.71 -7.53
C GLN A 8 -12.06 17.57 -7.05
N CYS A 9 -12.59 16.35 -6.99
CA CYS A 9 -11.84 15.24 -6.42
C CYS A 9 -11.70 14.04 -7.36
N SER A 10 -12.33 14.10 -8.53
CA SER A 10 -12.28 13.02 -9.53
C SER A 10 -12.84 11.69 -9.03
N ARG A 11 -13.61 11.69 -7.95
CA ARG A 11 -14.29 10.49 -7.49
C ARG A 11 -15.66 10.39 -8.13
N PRO A 12 -16.20 9.18 -8.24
CA PRO A 12 -17.58 9.02 -8.63
C PRO A 12 -18.49 9.82 -7.70
N GLU A 13 -19.59 10.34 -8.25
CA GLU A 13 -20.46 11.22 -7.49
C GLU A 13 -20.95 10.59 -6.19
N LEU A 14 -21.22 9.28 -6.21
CA LEU A 14 -21.72 8.59 -5.02
C LEU A 14 -20.68 8.47 -3.91
N SER A 15 -19.41 8.52 -4.24
CA SER A 15 -18.34 8.45 -3.25
C SER A 15 -17.64 9.78 -3.06
N CYS A 16 -18.09 10.81 -3.73
CA CYS A 16 -17.52 12.13 -3.61
C CYS A 16 -17.83 12.74 -2.24
N THR A 17 -16.80 13.26 -1.59
CA THR A 17 -16.97 13.96 -0.32
C THR A 17 -16.86 15.48 -0.48
N CYS A 18 -16.70 15.96 -1.69
CA CYS A 18 -16.63 17.38 -1.95
C CYS A 18 -17.99 18.02 -1.78
N TYR A 19 -17.96 19.22 -1.24
CA TYR A 19 -19.19 19.98 -1.07
C TYR A 19 -19.52 20.72 -2.37
N ASN A 20 -20.76 20.59 -2.81
CA ASN A 20 -21.25 21.36 -3.95
C ASN A 20 -21.66 22.73 -3.45
N SER A 21 -21.00 23.77 -3.95
CA SER A 21 -21.23 25.11 -3.48
C SER A 21 -22.65 25.65 -3.78
N SER A 22 -23.35 25.01 -4.70
CA SER A 22 -24.73 25.40 -4.98
C SER A 22 -25.72 24.86 -3.97
N GLU A 23 -25.28 23.89 -3.15
CA GLU A 23 -26.11 23.31 -2.13
C GLU A 23 -26.11 24.15 -0.87
N GLN A 24 -27.09 23.91 -0.04
CA GLN A 24 -27.23 24.68 1.16
C GLN A 24 -26.37 24.15 2.31
N PRO A 25 -26.05 25.02 3.25
CA PRO A 25 -25.17 24.69 4.34
C PRO A 25 -25.73 23.73 5.38
N SER A 26 -26.89 23.12 5.12
CA SER A 26 -27.35 22.03 5.97
C SER A 26 -26.41 20.83 5.91
N VAL A 27 -25.55 20.80 4.89
CA VAL A 27 -24.53 19.76 4.76
C VAL A 27 -23.27 20.23 5.46
N GLY A 28 -22.64 19.33 6.23
CA GLY A 28 -21.40 19.65 6.88
C GLY A 28 -20.28 19.95 5.88
N MET A 29 -19.32 20.74 6.30
CA MET A 29 -18.20 21.13 5.46
C MET A 29 -16.92 20.52 5.98
N LYS A 30 -15.99 20.27 5.06
CA LYS A 30 -14.67 19.75 5.42
C LYS A 30 -13.64 20.30 4.44
N PHE A 31 -12.57 20.84 4.98
CA PHE A 31 -11.50 21.46 4.19
C PHE A 31 -10.32 20.52 4.10
N ASP A 32 -10.26 19.71 3.05
CA ASP A 32 -9.22 18.72 2.87
C ASP A 32 -8.41 18.88 1.58
N ASN A 33 -8.49 20.04 0.95
CA ASN A 33 -7.69 20.36 -0.23
C ASN A 33 -6.20 20.27 0.13
N GLY A 34 -5.44 19.59 -0.72
CA GLY A 34 -4.01 19.44 -0.51
C GLY A 34 -3.63 18.37 0.49
N LYS A 35 -4.59 17.71 1.11
CA LYS A 35 -4.31 16.61 2.02
C LYS A 35 -4.21 15.29 1.26
N LEU A 36 -3.58 14.31 1.91
CA LEU A 36 -3.35 13.01 1.28
C LEU A 36 -4.66 12.26 1.06
N LEU A 37 -4.79 11.67 -0.11
CA LEU A 37 -5.97 10.91 -0.49
C LEU A 37 -5.65 9.42 -0.41
N TYR A 38 -5.76 8.85 0.78
CA TYR A 38 -5.48 7.43 0.97
C TYR A 38 -6.40 6.54 0.15
N SER A 39 -7.57 7.05 -0.22
CA SER A 39 -8.52 6.33 -1.07
C SER A 39 -7.98 6.03 -2.47
N LEU A 40 -6.90 6.68 -2.88
CA LEU A 40 -6.26 6.39 -4.16
C LEU A 40 -5.43 5.11 -4.13
N ILE A 41 -5.13 4.59 -2.94
CA ILE A 41 -4.37 3.34 -2.82
C ILE A 41 -5.31 2.17 -3.13
N PRO A 42 -4.94 1.30 -4.11
CA PRO A 42 -5.78 0.14 -4.38
C PRO A 42 -5.91 -0.74 -3.13
N PRO A 43 -7.13 -1.16 -2.77
CA PRO A 43 -7.30 -2.01 -1.60
C PRO A 43 -6.49 -3.31 -1.66
N GLU A 44 -6.35 -3.87 -2.86
CA GLU A 44 -5.58 -5.10 -3.06
C GLU A 44 -4.12 -4.93 -2.70
N THR A 45 -3.56 -3.76 -2.98
CA THR A 45 -2.17 -3.47 -2.65
C THR A 45 -1.96 -3.38 -1.14
N LEU A 46 -2.86 -2.69 -0.46
CA LEU A 46 -2.80 -2.59 1.00
C LEU A 46 -2.99 -3.96 1.65
N LYS A 47 -3.92 -4.75 1.14
CA LYS A 47 -4.16 -6.09 1.65
C LYS A 47 -2.94 -6.98 1.46
N ALA A 48 -2.30 -6.93 0.28
CA ALA A 48 -1.11 -7.72 0.01
C ALA A 48 0.01 -7.38 0.98
N LEU A 49 0.23 -6.11 1.25
CA LEU A 49 1.23 -5.69 2.22
C LEU A 49 0.90 -6.22 3.62
N ALA A 50 -0.34 -6.11 4.04
CA ALA A 50 -0.77 -6.60 5.34
C ALA A 50 -0.61 -8.11 5.46
N GLU A 51 -0.90 -8.85 4.40
CA GLU A 51 -0.76 -10.31 4.39
C GLU A 51 0.69 -10.74 4.58
N VAL A 52 1.62 -10.10 3.88
CA VAL A 52 3.04 -10.44 4.02
C VAL A 52 3.55 -10.08 5.43
N LEU A 53 3.14 -8.92 5.95
CA LEU A 53 3.52 -8.52 7.30
C LEU A 53 2.96 -9.47 8.35
N THR A 54 1.74 -9.93 8.16
CA THR A 54 1.11 -10.90 9.07
C THR A 54 1.84 -12.23 9.02
N TYR A 55 2.19 -12.70 7.83
CA TYR A 55 2.96 -13.92 7.66
C TYR A 55 4.31 -13.82 8.37
N GLY A 56 5.00 -12.71 8.22
CA GLY A 56 6.27 -12.49 8.90
C GLY A 56 6.13 -12.44 10.41
N ALA A 57 5.05 -11.82 10.91
CA ALA A 57 4.80 -11.76 12.34
C ALA A 57 4.53 -13.13 12.93
N GLN A 58 3.84 -14.00 12.19
CA GLN A 58 3.58 -15.36 12.62
C GLN A 58 4.84 -16.23 12.57
N LYS A 59 5.69 -16.01 11.57
CA LYS A 59 6.92 -16.78 11.39
C LYS A 59 7.98 -16.39 12.43
N TYR A 60 8.07 -15.13 12.76
CA TYR A 60 9.08 -14.60 13.68
C TYR A 60 8.44 -13.94 14.89
N ALA A 61 8.01 -12.71 14.75
CA ALA A 61 7.36 -11.92 15.79
C ALA A 61 6.90 -10.62 15.15
N PRO A 62 5.90 -9.93 15.73
CA PRO A 62 5.51 -8.62 15.22
C PRO A 62 6.70 -7.66 15.23
N ASN A 63 6.87 -6.96 14.13
CA ASN A 63 7.93 -5.96 13.95
C ASN A 63 9.35 -6.52 14.05
N ASN A 64 9.52 -7.84 13.88
CA ASN A 64 10.84 -8.42 13.88
C ASN A 64 11.75 -7.82 12.82
N TRP A 65 11.17 -7.44 11.67
CA TRP A 65 11.92 -6.92 10.53
C TRP A 65 12.73 -5.65 10.87
N VAL A 66 12.27 -4.87 11.84
CA VAL A 66 12.99 -3.66 12.28
C VAL A 66 14.32 -3.99 12.94
N LYS A 67 14.39 -5.15 13.56
CA LYS A 67 15.55 -5.56 14.38
C LYS A 67 16.57 -6.40 13.62
N VAL A 68 16.33 -6.67 12.35
CA VAL A 68 17.23 -7.51 11.56
C VAL A 68 18.53 -6.76 11.31
N GLU A 69 19.65 -7.38 11.68
CA GLU A 69 20.97 -6.80 11.44
C GLU A 69 21.23 -6.74 9.94
N ASN A 70 21.80 -5.62 9.48
CA ASN A 70 22.07 -5.36 8.07
C ASN A 70 20.80 -5.45 7.22
N GLY A 71 19.69 -4.99 7.79
CA GLY A 71 18.39 -5.09 7.12
C GLY A 71 18.35 -4.39 5.78
N ASP A 72 19.05 -3.26 5.64
CA ASP A 72 19.07 -2.53 4.37
C ASP A 72 19.56 -3.39 3.21
N ILE A 73 20.65 -4.15 3.42
CA ILE A 73 21.18 -5.02 2.39
C ILE A 73 20.31 -6.28 2.24
N ARG A 74 19.90 -6.85 3.35
CA ARG A 74 19.18 -8.13 3.35
C ARG A 74 17.80 -8.00 2.71
N TYR A 75 17.13 -6.88 2.96
CA TYR A 75 15.83 -6.63 2.33
C TYR A 75 15.97 -6.25 0.87
N MET A 76 17.06 -5.59 0.50
CA MET A 76 17.36 -5.32 -0.90
C MET A 76 17.57 -6.63 -1.66
N ASP A 77 18.33 -7.55 -1.10
CA ASP A 77 18.56 -8.85 -1.71
C ASP A 77 17.26 -9.64 -1.86
N ALA A 78 16.43 -9.62 -0.82
CA ALA A 78 15.13 -10.29 -0.87
C ALA A 78 14.23 -9.68 -1.94
N LEU A 79 14.23 -8.36 -2.04
CA LEU A 79 13.46 -7.65 -3.06
C LEU A 79 13.86 -8.14 -4.45
N PHE A 80 15.15 -8.16 -4.73
CA PHE A 80 15.63 -8.59 -6.04
C PHE A 80 15.36 -10.06 -6.30
N ARG A 81 15.47 -10.93 -5.30
CA ARG A 81 15.15 -12.34 -5.49
C ARG A 81 13.69 -12.53 -5.91
N HIS A 82 12.77 -11.84 -5.22
CA HIS A 82 11.35 -11.95 -5.57
C HIS A 82 11.05 -11.30 -6.92
N LEU A 83 11.66 -10.16 -7.21
CA LEU A 83 11.44 -9.48 -8.47
C LEU A 83 11.94 -10.33 -9.65
N GLU A 84 13.11 -10.95 -9.53
CA GLU A 84 13.66 -11.80 -10.57
C GLU A 84 12.85 -13.08 -10.75
N ALA A 85 12.35 -13.65 -9.66
CA ALA A 85 11.48 -14.82 -9.76
C ALA A 85 10.21 -14.46 -10.54
N PHE A 86 9.62 -13.32 -10.25
CA PHE A 86 8.44 -12.85 -10.99
C PHE A 86 8.78 -12.59 -12.45
N ARG A 87 9.87 -11.90 -12.73
CA ARG A 87 10.28 -11.58 -14.08
C ARG A 87 10.55 -12.86 -14.90
N SER A 88 10.99 -13.92 -14.24
CA SER A 88 11.27 -15.21 -14.87
C SER A 88 10.03 -16.06 -15.06
N GLY A 89 8.86 -15.59 -14.64
CA GLY A 89 7.59 -16.26 -14.86
C GLY A 89 6.96 -16.91 -13.64
N GLU A 90 7.60 -16.86 -12.48
CA GLU A 90 7.00 -17.38 -11.25
C GLU A 90 6.18 -16.29 -10.57
N THR A 91 4.87 -16.49 -10.48
CA THR A 91 4.00 -15.45 -9.90
C THR A 91 3.96 -15.51 -8.38
N HIS A 92 4.00 -16.70 -7.81
CA HIS A 92 3.83 -16.88 -6.37
C HIS A 92 5.06 -17.51 -5.75
N ASP A 93 5.40 -17.03 -4.56
CA ASP A 93 6.49 -17.58 -3.77
C ASP A 93 6.10 -18.96 -3.25
N GLN A 94 6.99 -19.92 -3.41
CA GLN A 94 6.68 -21.30 -3.04
C GLN A 94 6.64 -21.49 -1.52
N GLU A 95 7.38 -20.69 -0.78
CA GLU A 95 7.41 -20.82 0.68
C GLU A 95 6.16 -20.24 1.32
N SER A 96 5.81 -19.01 0.95
CA SER A 96 4.68 -18.30 1.57
C SER A 96 3.36 -18.51 0.83
N GLY A 97 3.40 -18.88 -0.44
CA GLY A 97 2.21 -18.95 -1.28
C GLY A 97 1.71 -17.60 -1.73
N MET A 98 2.39 -16.53 -1.38
CA MET A 98 1.97 -15.17 -1.73
C MET A 98 2.63 -14.72 -3.01
N HIS A 99 1.98 -13.77 -3.68
CA HIS A 99 2.49 -13.24 -4.93
C HIS A 99 3.86 -12.61 -4.70
N HIS A 100 4.80 -12.86 -5.61
CA HIS A 100 6.13 -12.29 -5.49
C HIS A 100 6.11 -10.76 -5.41
N LEU A 101 5.21 -10.11 -6.14
CA LEU A 101 5.13 -8.65 -6.09
C LEU A 101 4.66 -8.15 -4.73
N ALA A 102 3.91 -8.94 -3.97
CA ALA A 102 3.56 -8.58 -2.60
C ALA A 102 4.81 -8.57 -1.72
N HIS A 103 5.70 -9.51 -1.92
CA HIS A 103 6.99 -9.53 -1.21
C HIS A 103 7.87 -8.37 -1.64
N VAL A 104 7.90 -8.04 -2.94
CA VAL A 104 8.65 -6.87 -3.42
C VAL A 104 8.13 -5.60 -2.76
N LEU A 105 6.82 -5.42 -2.75
CA LEU A 105 6.20 -4.27 -2.11
C LEU A 105 6.58 -4.16 -0.65
N THR A 106 6.54 -5.27 0.08
CA THR A 106 6.86 -5.29 1.50
C THR A 106 8.32 -4.95 1.75
N ASN A 107 9.23 -5.49 0.93
CA ASN A 107 10.64 -5.16 1.06
C ASN A 107 10.91 -3.69 0.75
N VAL A 108 10.20 -3.11 -0.21
CA VAL A 108 10.28 -1.66 -0.46
C VAL A 108 9.81 -0.89 0.77
N ALA A 109 8.72 -1.33 1.40
CA ALA A 109 8.23 -0.68 2.61
C ALA A 109 9.28 -0.73 3.73
N PHE A 110 9.94 -1.86 3.91
CA PHE A 110 11.02 -2.00 4.89
C PHE A 110 12.16 -1.04 4.61
N LEU A 111 12.62 -1.02 3.36
CA LEU A 111 13.73 -0.15 2.95
C LEU A 111 13.36 1.32 3.12
N HIS A 112 12.16 1.68 2.73
CA HIS A 112 11.70 3.05 2.89
C HIS A 112 11.70 3.46 4.37
N TYR A 113 11.19 2.60 5.23
CA TYR A 113 11.17 2.86 6.66
C TYR A 113 12.60 3.05 7.20
N ILE A 114 13.49 2.12 6.88
CA ILE A 114 14.88 2.18 7.35
C ILE A 114 15.54 3.49 6.93
N HIS A 115 15.38 3.88 5.68
CA HIS A 115 16.05 5.06 5.15
C HIS A 115 15.40 6.38 5.56
N THR A 116 14.13 6.38 5.95
CA THR A 116 13.46 7.60 6.36
C THR A 116 13.48 7.80 7.88
N LYS A 117 13.71 6.74 8.64
CA LYS A 117 13.76 6.82 10.11
C LYS A 117 15.19 6.91 10.65
N ALA A 118 16.16 6.74 9.81
CA ALA A 118 17.57 6.78 10.22
C ALA A 118 18.00 8.20 10.61
#